data_cd98bc01cc673b6dfbc7e8736f9acf0f
#
_entry.id   cd98bc01cc673b6dfbc7e8736f9acf0f
#
_cell.length_a   1.000
_cell.length_b   1.000
_cell.length_c   1.000
_cell.angle_alpha   90.00
_cell.angle_beta   90.00
_cell.angle_gamma   90.00
#
_symmetry.space_group_name_H-M   'P 1'
#
loop_
_entity.id
_entity.type
_entity.pdbx_description
1 polymer ?
#
loop_
_entity_poly.entity_id
_entity_poly.type
_entity_poly.pdbx_seq_one_letter_code
_entity_poly.pdbx_strand_id
1 'polypeptide(L)'
;MDNELNSSKNVTAEDLGVDEIVYDAINVDVIGFGALNVDKLYKVGHIAEIDGESFIKGEEESPGGSAANTIIGLSKLGCSTSYIGKIADDEEGDLLEYNLMINDVYLTNLIYADSGNSGKVLGFVSDAGDRALYVDPGVNDEITIDEI
;
A
#
# COMPACT_ATOMS: atom_id res chain seq x y z
N MET A 1 -30.38 46.10 28.09
CA MET A 1 -30.29 45.36 26.81
C MET A 1 -29.09 44.45 26.94
N ASP A 2 -29.31 43.31 27.56
CA ASP A 2 -28.25 42.39 27.93
C ASP A 2 -28.03 41.40 26.79
N ASN A 3 -26.82 41.40 26.28
CA ASN A 3 -26.41 40.55 25.18
C ASN A 3 -25.80 39.28 25.79
N GLU A 4 -26.63 38.26 26.02
CA GLU A 4 -26.13 36.95 26.42
C GLU A 4 -25.45 36.27 25.24
N LEU A 5 -24.13 36.28 25.26
CA LEU A 5 -23.27 35.52 24.38
C LEU A 5 -23.40 34.03 24.70
N ASN A 6 -23.91 33.33 23.72
CA ASN A 6 -24.06 31.91 23.57
C ASN A 6 -22.81 31.15 24.03
N SER A 7 -22.88 30.56 25.23
CA SER A 7 -21.86 29.62 25.69
C SER A 7 -22.11 28.28 25.00
N SER A 8 -21.32 27.98 23.99
CA SER A 8 -21.23 26.62 23.44
C SER A 8 -20.83 25.65 24.56
N LYS A 9 -21.76 24.87 25.09
CA LYS A 9 -21.46 23.77 25.99
C LYS A 9 -20.64 22.75 25.19
N ASN A 10 -19.43 22.49 25.61
CA ASN A 10 -18.69 21.32 25.16
C ASN A 10 -19.44 20.08 25.65
N VAL A 11 -20.05 19.36 24.75
CA VAL A 11 -20.70 18.08 25.03
C VAL A 11 -19.61 17.06 25.29
N THR A 12 -19.59 16.44 26.45
CA THR A 12 -18.63 15.39 26.82
C THR A 12 -19.17 13.99 26.50
N ALA A 13 -18.33 12.98 26.51
CA ALA A 13 -18.74 11.59 26.31
C ALA A 13 -19.77 11.15 27.38
N GLU A 14 -19.64 11.65 28.62
CA GLU A 14 -20.60 11.42 29.72
C GLU A 14 -21.99 12.00 29.40
N ASP A 15 -22.05 13.16 28.75
CA ASP A 15 -23.32 13.81 28.34
C ASP A 15 -24.06 12.99 27.28
N LEU A 16 -23.36 12.14 26.54
CA LEU A 16 -23.92 11.30 25.47
C LEU A 16 -24.27 9.88 25.95
N GLY A 17 -23.92 9.53 27.20
CA GLY A 17 -24.18 8.20 27.76
C GLY A 17 -23.44 7.09 27.02
N VAL A 18 -22.33 7.41 26.37
CA VAL A 18 -21.42 6.44 25.76
C VAL A 18 -20.28 6.19 26.75
N ASP A 19 -20.10 4.94 27.10
CA ASP A 19 -18.90 4.52 27.83
C ASP A 19 -17.68 4.93 27.02
N GLU A 20 -16.60 5.30 27.72
CA GLU A 20 -15.32 5.65 27.10
C GLU A 20 -14.99 4.60 26.04
N ILE A 21 -14.90 5.02 24.77
CA ILE A 21 -14.49 4.10 23.70
C ILE A 21 -13.01 3.80 23.98
N VAL A 22 -12.78 2.72 24.69
CA VAL A 22 -11.44 2.15 24.84
C VAL A 22 -11.07 1.61 23.47
N TYR A 23 -10.31 2.39 22.72
CA TYR A 23 -9.60 1.82 21.58
C TYR A 23 -8.60 0.83 22.16
N ASP A 24 -8.93 -0.46 22.11
CA ASP A 24 -7.92 -1.48 22.36
C ASP A 24 -6.77 -1.20 21.38
N ALA A 25 -5.63 -0.80 21.93
CA ALA A 25 -4.44 -0.59 21.12
C ALA A 25 -4.16 -1.91 20.41
N ILE A 26 -4.24 -1.90 19.07
CA ILE A 26 -3.90 -3.07 18.28
C ILE A 26 -2.42 -3.35 18.55
N ASN A 27 -2.17 -4.42 19.31
CA ASN A 27 -0.80 -4.88 19.54
C ASN A 27 -0.30 -5.53 18.26
N VAL A 28 0.66 -4.90 17.62
CA VAL A 28 1.31 -5.38 16.42
C VAL A 28 2.69 -5.92 16.77
N ASP A 29 2.98 -7.17 16.40
CA ASP A 29 4.28 -7.80 16.64
C ASP A 29 5.34 -7.21 15.70
N VAL A 30 4.96 -6.92 14.44
CA VAL A 30 5.88 -6.45 13.39
C VAL A 30 5.21 -5.41 12.50
N ILE A 31 5.90 -4.30 12.27
CA ILE A 31 5.50 -3.28 11.30
C ILE A 31 6.48 -3.33 10.12
N GLY A 32 5.98 -3.51 8.91
CA GLY A 32 6.75 -3.37 7.68
C GLY A 32 6.80 -1.93 7.23
N PHE A 33 7.91 -1.53 6.63
CA PHE A 33 8.06 -0.23 5.98
C PHE A 33 8.74 -0.40 4.62
N GLY A 34 8.13 0.14 3.57
CA GLY A 34 8.73 0.09 2.23
C GLY A 34 7.74 0.32 1.10
N ALA A 35 8.22 0.17 -0.13
CA ALA A 35 7.43 0.36 -1.32
C ALA A 35 6.38 -0.75 -1.50
N LEU A 36 5.22 -0.34 -2.02
CA LEU A 36 4.15 -1.19 -2.52
C LEU A 36 4.11 -1.03 -4.04
N ASN A 37 4.24 -2.12 -4.78
CA ASN A 37 4.26 -2.09 -6.24
C ASN A 37 3.34 -3.16 -6.81
N VAL A 38 2.72 -2.88 -7.94
CA VAL A 38 2.12 -3.91 -8.77
C VAL A 38 3.14 -4.35 -9.81
N ASP A 39 3.47 -5.64 -9.82
CA ASP A 39 4.39 -6.25 -10.77
C ASP A 39 3.60 -6.69 -12.01
N LYS A 40 3.83 -6.05 -13.17
CA LYS A 40 3.28 -6.41 -14.48
C LYS A 40 4.35 -7.10 -15.29
N LEU A 41 4.28 -8.42 -15.38
CA LEU A 41 5.29 -9.25 -16.04
C LEU A 41 4.84 -9.66 -17.44
N TYR A 42 5.61 -9.30 -18.42
CA TYR A 42 5.39 -9.60 -19.84
C TYR A 42 6.32 -10.71 -20.31
N LYS A 43 5.78 -11.81 -20.80
CA LYS A 43 6.54 -12.88 -21.44
C LYS A 43 6.87 -12.46 -22.88
N VAL A 44 8.16 -12.51 -23.24
CA VAL A 44 8.65 -12.13 -24.57
C VAL A 44 9.58 -13.23 -25.14
N GLY A 45 9.79 -13.24 -26.45
CA GLY A 45 10.73 -14.18 -27.05
C GLY A 45 12.17 -13.91 -26.66
N HIS A 46 12.54 -12.65 -26.63
CA HIS A 46 13.85 -12.13 -26.21
C HIS A 46 13.66 -10.71 -25.69
N ILE A 47 14.60 -10.21 -24.90
CA ILE A 47 14.63 -8.79 -24.53
C ILE A 47 15.06 -8.01 -25.76
N ALA A 48 14.27 -7.01 -26.15
CA ALA A 48 14.58 -6.19 -27.33
C ALA A 48 15.88 -5.41 -27.10
N GLU A 49 16.73 -5.39 -28.13
CA GLU A 49 17.92 -4.54 -28.16
C GLU A 49 17.51 -3.08 -28.48
N ILE A 50 18.51 -2.17 -28.43
CA ILE A 50 18.31 -0.77 -28.85
C ILE A 50 17.78 -0.74 -30.28
N ASP A 51 16.73 0.05 -30.51
CA ASP A 51 16.00 0.16 -31.79
C ASP A 51 15.39 -1.16 -32.32
N GLY A 52 15.37 -2.22 -31.49
CA GLY A 52 14.76 -3.50 -31.79
C GLY A 52 13.32 -3.63 -31.27
N GLU A 53 12.66 -4.71 -31.69
CA GLU A 53 11.33 -5.06 -31.24
C GLU A 53 11.26 -6.51 -30.77
N SER A 54 10.36 -6.79 -29.82
CA SER A 54 10.00 -8.14 -29.41
C SER A 54 8.51 -8.21 -29.13
N PHE A 55 7.89 -9.35 -29.42
CA PHE A 55 6.44 -9.52 -29.26
C PHE A 55 6.11 -10.05 -27.87
N ILE A 56 5.10 -9.45 -27.25
CA ILE A 56 4.52 -9.93 -25.99
C ILE A 56 3.71 -11.19 -26.30
N LYS A 57 4.02 -12.26 -25.59
CA LYS A 57 3.37 -13.59 -25.69
C LYS A 57 2.35 -13.83 -24.59
N GLY A 58 2.43 -13.08 -23.50
CA GLY A 58 1.55 -13.18 -22.35
C GLY A 58 1.92 -12.16 -21.31
N GLU A 59 1.00 -11.93 -20.38
CA GLU A 59 1.18 -11.03 -19.27
C GLU A 59 0.67 -11.67 -17.96
N GLU A 60 1.27 -11.29 -16.87
CA GLU A 60 0.86 -11.65 -15.52
C GLU A 60 0.94 -10.39 -14.65
N GLU A 61 -0.04 -10.18 -13.79
CA GLU A 61 -0.07 -9.08 -12.84
C GLU A 61 -0.18 -9.63 -11.42
N SER A 62 0.58 -9.07 -10.50
CA SER A 62 0.54 -9.47 -9.10
C SER A 62 0.97 -8.34 -8.18
N PRO A 63 0.41 -8.27 -6.96
CA PRO A 63 0.93 -7.38 -5.93
C PRO A 63 2.33 -7.80 -5.51
N GLY A 64 3.23 -6.81 -5.32
CA GLY A 64 4.63 -6.99 -5.00
C GLY A 64 5.15 -5.98 -3.98
N GLY A 65 6.47 -5.96 -3.83
CA GLY A 65 7.19 -5.20 -2.83
C GLY A 65 7.86 -6.12 -1.80
N SER A 66 9.18 -6.04 -1.66
CA SER A 66 9.95 -6.96 -0.80
C SER A 66 9.51 -6.92 0.66
N ALA A 67 9.28 -5.72 1.21
CA ALA A 67 8.80 -5.56 2.58
C ALA A 67 7.37 -6.08 2.74
N ALA A 68 6.47 -5.77 1.78
CA ALA A 68 5.08 -6.24 1.80
C ALA A 68 5.02 -7.78 1.77
N ASN A 69 5.76 -8.43 0.88
CA ASN A 69 5.84 -9.88 0.81
C ASN A 69 6.36 -10.51 2.12
N THR A 70 7.32 -9.85 2.77
CA THR A 70 7.84 -10.31 4.07
C THR A 70 6.79 -10.22 5.16
N ILE A 71 6.08 -9.08 5.24
CA ILE A 71 5.01 -8.85 6.23
C ILE A 71 3.86 -9.83 6.04
N ILE A 72 3.41 -10.05 4.81
CA ILE A 72 2.41 -11.06 4.47
C ILE A 72 2.87 -12.46 4.87
N GLY A 73 4.15 -12.78 4.65
CA GLY A 73 4.73 -14.04 5.08
C GLY A 73 4.69 -14.22 6.60
N LEU A 74 5.00 -13.16 7.36
CA LEU A 74 4.92 -13.17 8.83
C LEU A 74 3.49 -13.29 9.34
N SER A 75 2.54 -12.58 8.71
CA SER A 75 1.11 -12.72 9.03
C SER A 75 0.66 -14.17 8.86
N LYS A 76 1.00 -14.82 7.74
CA LYS A 76 0.68 -16.24 7.50
C LYS A 76 1.33 -17.20 8.51
N LEU A 77 2.41 -16.77 9.17
CA LEU A 77 3.05 -17.53 10.26
C LEU A 77 2.43 -17.23 11.63
N GLY A 78 1.41 -16.38 11.69
CA GLY A 78 0.63 -16.09 12.90
C GLY A 78 1.09 -14.85 13.67
N CYS A 79 1.98 -14.02 13.10
CA CYS A 79 2.31 -12.73 13.70
C CYS A 79 1.19 -11.73 13.44
N SER A 80 0.94 -10.85 14.40
CA SER A 80 0.12 -9.65 14.22
C SER A 80 0.95 -8.60 13.48
N THR A 81 0.53 -8.20 12.27
CA THR A 81 1.36 -7.38 11.39
C THR A 81 0.64 -6.12 10.90
N SER A 82 1.39 -5.04 10.69
CA SER A 82 0.94 -3.81 10.05
C SER A 82 1.94 -3.36 8.99
N TYR A 83 1.54 -2.42 8.15
CA TYR A 83 2.39 -1.94 7.08
C TYR A 83 2.34 -0.42 6.96
N ILE A 84 3.52 0.20 6.87
CA ILE A 84 3.70 1.60 6.50
C ILE A 84 4.15 1.62 5.04
N GLY A 85 3.32 2.19 4.18
CA GLY A 85 3.55 2.37 2.76
C GLY A 85 2.58 3.40 2.22
N LYS A 86 2.75 3.83 0.98
CA LYS A 86 1.89 4.83 0.35
C LYS A 86 1.34 4.30 -0.97
N ILE A 87 0.04 4.45 -1.14
CA ILE A 87 -0.69 4.10 -2.35
C ILE A 87 -1.51 5.29 -2.83
N ALA A 88 -1.91 5.29 -4.10
CA ALA A 88 -2.83 6.28 -4.65
C ALA A 88 -4.24 5.70 -4.79
N ASP A 89 -5.19 6.55 -5.11
CA ASP A 89 -6.58 6.18 -5.45
C ASP A 89 -6.64 5.76 -6.93
N ASP A 90 -6.10 4.55 -7.22
CA ASP A 90 -6.04 3.95 -8.55
C ASP A 90 -6.20 2.41 -8.48
N GLU A 91 -6.34 1.76 -9.64
CA GLU A 91 -6.55 0.30 -9.72
C GLU A 91 -5.40 -0.48 -9.08
N GLU A 92 -4.17 0.00 -9.22
CA GLU A 92 -2.99 -0.59 -8.59
C GLU A 92 -3.05 -0.44 -7.06
N GLY A 93 -3.47 0.73 -6.55
CA GLY A 93 -3.67 0.98 -5.12
C GLY A 93 -4.70 0.05 -4.51
N ASP A 94 -5.86 -0.09 -5.16
CA ASP A 94 -6.92 -1.00 -4.75
C ASP A 94 -6.42 -2.46 -4.65
N LEU A 95 -5.63 -2.90 -5.64
CA LEU A 95 -5.07 -4.25 -5.65
C LEU A 95 -4.08 -4.46 -4.50
N LEU A 96 -3.23 -3.47 -4.21
CA LEU A 96 -2.23 -3.53 -3.15
C LEU A 96 -2.88 -3.54 -1.77
N GLU A 97 -3.86 -2.65 -1.54
CA GLU A 97 -4.64 -2.61 -0.31
C GLU A 97 -5.39 -3.91 -0.07
N TYR A 98 -6.12 -4.39 -1.08
CA TYR A 98 -6.84 -5.65 -1.02
C TYR A 98 -5.91 -6.82 -0.68
N ASN A 99 -4.72 -6.87 -1.27
CA ASN A 99 -3.75 -7.93 -0.99
C ASN A 99 -3.27 -7.93 0.46
N LEU A 100 -3.02 -6.76 1.05
CA LEU A 100 -2.66 -6.64 2.47
C LEU A 100 -3.84 -7.09 3.34
N MET A 101 -5.04 -6.62 3.05
CA MET A 101 -6.26 -6.91 3.81
C MET A 101 -6.58 -8.41 3.86
N ILE A 102 -6.58 -9.11 2.71
CA ILE A 102 -6.90 -10.55 2.65
C ILE A 102 -5.83 -11.44 3.29
N ASN A 103 -4.66 -10.88 3.56
CA ASN A 103 -3.57 -11.55 4.27
C ASN A 103 -3.46 -11.10 5.74
N ASP A 104 -4.53 -10.54 6.31
CA ASP A 104 -4.64 -10.16 7.73
C ASP A 104 -3.56 -9.16 8.19
N VAL A 105 -3.10 -8.28 7.29
CA VAL A 105 -2.20 -7.16 7.63
C VAL A 105 -3.04 -5.94 7.99
N TYR A 106 -2.80 -5.35 9.17
CA TYR A 106 -3.51 -4.14 9.58
C TYR A 106 -3.12 -2.93 8.71
N LEU A 107 -4.13 -2.22 8.21
CA LEU A 107 -3.99 -1.09 7.29
C LEU A 107 -3.94 0.28 7.99
N THR A 108 -3.94 0.30 9.33
CA THR A 108 -3.99 1.54 10.12
C THR A 108 -2.84 2.52 9.85
N ASN A 109 -1.74 2.02 9.32
CA ASN A 109 -0.55 2.80 8.98
C ASN A 109 -0.33 2.93 7.46
N LEU A 110 -1.30 2.48 6.65
CA LEU A 110 -1.25 2.67 5.21
C LEU A 110 -1.62 4.13 4.87
N ILE A 111 -0.81 4.77 4.05
CA ILE A 111 -0.94 6.18 3.67
C ILE A 111 -1.60 6.25 2.28
N TYR A 112 -2.60 7.11 2.16
CA TYR A 112 -3.30 7.35 0.90
C TYR A 112 -2.90 8.72 0.35
N ALA A 113 -2.37 8.73 -0.87
CA ALA A 113 -1.96 9.97 -1.53
C ALA A 113 -3.19 10.71 -2.11
N ASP A 114 -3.21 12.02 -1.99
CA ASP A 114 -4.27 12.87 -2.58
C ASP A 114 -4.20 12.93 -4.12
N SER A 115 -3.06 12.56 -4.70
CA SER A 115 -2.80 12.57 -6.13
C SER A 115 -1.59 11.71 -6.47
N GLY A 116 -1.38 11.44 -7.76
CA GLY A 116 -0.28 10.59 -8.23
C GLY A 116 -0.76 9.21 -8.64
N ASN A 117 0.15 8.27 -8.73
CA ASN A 117 -0.14 6.88 -9.05
C ASN A 117 0.58 5.94 -8.08
N SER A 118 0.00 4.79 -7.83
CA SER A 118 0.64 3.71 -7.07
C SER A 118 1.86 3.16 -7.79
N GLY A 119 2.81 2.63 -7.03
CA GLY A 119 4.03 2.06 -7.57
C GLY A 119 3.79 0.85 -8.45
N LYS A 120 4.56 0.72 -9.53
CA LYS A 120 4.49 -0.42 -10.44
C LYS A 120 5.85 -0.80 -11.02
N VAL A 121 6.00 -2.06 -11.35
CA VAL A 121 7.17 -2.60 -12.01
C VAL A 121 6.74 -3.26 -13.32
N LEU A 122 7.29 -2.79 -14.43
CA LEU A 122 7.13 -3.45 -15.73
C LEU A 122 8.33 -4.38 -15.94
N GLY A 123 8.06 -5.67 -15.96
CA GLY A 123 9.07 -6.70 -16.13
C GLY A 123 8.90 -7.43 -17.45
N PHE A 124 9.97 -7.54 -18.23
CA PHE A 124 10.00 -8.34 -19.45
C PHE A 124 10.86 -9.57 -19.19
N VAL A 125 10.31 -10.75 -19.43
CA VAL A 125 10.98 -12.04 -19.17
C VAL A 125 11.07 -12.82 -20.47
N SER A 126 12.29 -13.12 -20.91
CA SER A 126 12.53 -13.88 -22.14
C SER A 126 12.33 -15.38 -21.96
N ASP A 127 12.20 -16.11 -23.08
CA ASP A 127 12.16 -17.58 -23.09
C ASP A 127 13.45 -18.20 -22.50
N ALA A 128 14.57 -17.47 -22.52
CA ALA A 128 15.84 -17.90 -21.95
C ALA A 128 15.97 -17.63 -20.44
N GLY A 129 14.99 -16.91 -19.84
CA GLY A 129 15.02 -16.52 -18.45
C GLY A 129 15.70 -15.17 -18.16
N ASP A 130 16.19 -14.48 -19.20
CA ASP A 130 16.68 -13.11 -19.04
C ASP A 130 15.54 -12.17 -18.70
N ARG A 131 15.82 -11.11 -17.93
CA ARG A 131 14.80 -10.13 -17.57
C ARG A 131 15.29 -8.70 -17.65
N ALA A 132 14.37 -7.79 -17.99
CA ALA A 132 14.54 -6.35 -17.88
C ALA A 132 13.39 -5.80 -17.03
N LEU A 133 13.71 -4.93 -16.07
CA LEU A 133 12.74 -4.33 -15.16
C LEU A 133 12.78 -2.81 -15.33
N TYR A 134 11.59 -2.21 -15.39
CA TYR A 134 11.38 -0.78 -15.38
C TYR A 134 10.48 -0.46 -14.19
N VAL A 135 10.98 0.37 -13.29
CA VAL A 135 10.29 0.72 -12.04
C VAL A 135 9.72 2.12 -12.16
N ASP A 136 8.43 2.23 -11.96
CA ASP A 136 7.74 3.49 -11.70
C ASP A 136 7.42 3.50 -10.20
N PRO A 137 8.15 4.26 -9.37
CA PRO A 137 7.94 4.24 -7.93
C PRO A 137 6.60 4.85 -7.52
N GLY A 138 6.02 5.71 -8.38
CA GLY A 138 4.80 6.43 -8.04
C GLY A 138 4.94 7.15 -6.71
N VAL A 139 3.86 7.15 -5.92
CA VAL A 139 3.81 7.81 -4.61
C VAL A 139 4.67 7.17 -3.51
N ASN A 140 5.31 6.01 -3.77
CA ASN A 140 6.22 5.40 -2.80
C ASN A 140 7.37 6.34 -2.39
N ASP A 141 7.89 7.12 -3.33
CA ASP A 141 9.00 8.05 -3.08
C ASP A 141 8.54 9.38 -2.44
N GLU A 142 7.24 9.53 -2.19
CA GLU A 142 6.64 10.75 -1.63
C GLU A 142 6.29 10.62 -0.15
N ILE A 143 6.68 9.53 0.52
CA ILE A 143 6.44 9.37 1.96
C ILE A 143 7.31 10.37 2.73
N THR A 144 6.67 11.14 3.60
CA THR A 144 7.34 12.12 4.46
C THR A 144 7.33 11.67 5.93
N ILE A 145 8.24 12.25 6.71
CA ILE A 145 8.32 11.98 8.16
C ILE A 145 7.04 12.40 8.92
N ASP A 146 6.35 13.40 8.42
CA ASP A 146 5.13 13.93 9.05
C ASP A 146 3.90 13.01 8.82
N GLU A 147 4.01 12.03 7.92
CA GLU A 147 2.97 11.04 7.61
C GLU A 147 3.15 9.74 8.40
N ILE A 148 4.28 9.54 9.09
CA ILE A 148 4.63 8.38 9.89
C ILE A 148 4.57 8.76 11.36
#